data_31fd1f30c47b11a688d7baaad4c0355d
#
_entry.id   31fd1f30c47b11a688d7baaad4c0355d
#
_cell.length_a   1.000
_cell.length_b   1.000
_cell.length_c   1.000
_cell.angle_alpha   90.00
_cell.angle_beta   90.00
_cell.angle_gamma   90.00
#
_symmetry.space_group_name_H-M   'P 1'
#
loop_
_entity.id
_entity.type
_entity.pdbx_description
1 polymer ?
#
loop_
_entity_poly.entity_id
_entity_poly.type
_entity_poly.pdbx_seq_one_letter_code
_entity_poly.pdbx_strand_id
1 'polypeptide(L)'
;MQVYEELVARGLIAQVTNEEEIRDMVNNGKATFYIGFDPTADSLHVGHFMALCLMKRLQMAGNKPIALVGGGTAMIGDPSGRTDLRQMMTPETIQHNVDCFKKQMSRFIDFSEGKAILVNNADWLMDLNYIEVFRDVGAHFSVNRMLSAECYKQRMEKGLSFLEFNYMIMQSYDFYKLFQDYGCNMQFGGDDQWSNMLGGTELIRRKLGKDAHAMTITLLLNSEGKKMGKTAKGAVWLDPEKTSPFEFYQYWRNVDDSDVL
;
A
#
# COMPACT_ATOMS: atom_id res chain seq x y z
N MET A 1 -10.10 5.81 -24.11
CA MET A 1 -10.41 4.72 -23.16
C MET A 1 -10.38 5.34 -21.77
N GLN A 2 -11.38 5.08 -20.93
CA GLN A 2 -11.40 5.58 -19.56
C GLN A 2 -10.39 4.81 -18.71
N VAL A 3 -9.99 5.37 -17.55
CA VAL A 3 -8.87 4.82 -16.78
C VAL A 3 -9.14 3.41 -16.23
N TYR A 4 -10.37 3.13 -15.78
CA TYR A 4 -10.73 1.79 -15.28
C TYR A 4 -10.60 0.73 -16.38
N GLU A 5 -11.15 1.00 -17.56
CA GLU A 5 -11.08 0.11 -18.72
C GLU A 5 -9.63 -0.09 -19.20
N GLU A 6 -8.80 0.94 -19.08
CA GLU A 6 -7.37 0.80 -19.38
C GLU A 6 -6.69 -0.16 -18.41
N LEU A 7 -6.98 -0.05 -17.09
CA LEU A 7 -6.42 -0.95 -16.09
C LEU A 7 -6.86 -2.40 -16.31
N VAL A 8 -8.15 -2.61 -16.67
CA VAL A 8 -8.69 -3.94 -17.04
C VAL A 8 -7.98 -4.48 -18.27
N ALA A 9 -7.89 -3.70 -19.34
CA ALA A 9 -7.28 -4.11 -20.61
C ALA A 9 -5.78 -4.48 -20.46
N ARG A 10 -5.11 -3.90 -19.46
CA ARG A 10 -3.71 -4.21 -19.12
C ARG A 10 -3.56 -5.37 -18.13
N GLY A 11 -4.65 -5.99 -17.68
CA GLY A 11 -4.61 -7.05 -16.67
C GLY A 11 -4.09 -6.62 -15.29
N LEU A 12 -4.21 -5.32 -14.97
CA LEU A 12 -3.67 -4.75 -13.73
C LEU A 12 -4.58 -4.93 -12.53
N ILE A 13 -5.88 -5.15 -12.72
CA ILE A 13 -6.84 -5.32 -11.61
C ILE A 13 -6.87 -6.77 -11.17
N ALA A 14 -6.63 -7.03 -9.89
CA ALA A 14 -6.72 -8.36 -9.30
C ALA A 14 -8.06 -8.57 -8.56
N GLN A 15 -8.38 -7.73 -7.59
CA GLN A 15 -9.60 -7.83 -6.79
C GLN A 15 -10.23 -6.45 -6.56
N VAL A 16 -11.55 -6.40 -6.44
CA VAL A 16 -12.32 -5.18 -6.16
C VAL A 16 -13.48 -5.49 -5.20
N THR A 17 -13.82 -4.57 -4.32
CA THR A 17 -14.96 -4.72 -3.40
C THR A 17 -16.30 -4.52 -4.09
N ASN A 18 -16.39 -3.56 -5.01
CA ASN A 18 -17.57 -3.26 -5.82
C ASN A 18 -17.13 -2.66 -7.15
N GLU A 19 -17.21 -3.46 -8.21
CA GLU A 19 -16.70 -3.08 -9.52
C GLU A 19 -17.41 -1.87 -10.12
N GLU A 20 -18.73 -1.83 -10.03
CA GLU A 20 -19.54 -0.77 -10.64
C GLU A 20 -19.27 0.60 -10.00
N GLU A 21 -19.26 0.64 -8.66
CA GLU A 21 -19.01 1.88 -7.92
C GLU A 21 -17.56 2.35 -8.09
N ILE A 22 -16.59 1.43 -8.03
CA ILE A 22 -15.17 1.77 -8.24
C ILE A 22 -14.95 2.32 -9.65
N ARG A 23 -15.54 1.68 -10.68
CA ARG A 23 -15.49 2.15 -12.08
C ARG A 23 -16.05 3.56 -12.21
N ASP A 24 -17.24 3.83 -11.65
CA ASP A 24 -17.83 5.16 -11.66
C ASP A 24 -16.93 6.19 -10.99
N MET A 25 -16.40 5.86 -9.80
CA MET A 25 -15.56 6.79 -9.05
C MET A 25 -14.26 7.13 -9.78
N VAL A 26 -13.50 6.13 -10.23
CA VAL A 26 -12.18 6.39 -10.84
C VAL A 26 -12.29 7.02 -12.22
N ASN A 27 -13.31 6.66 -13.01
CA ASN A 27 -13.52 7.22 -14.34
C ASN A 27 -14.01 8.67 -14.32
N ASN A 28 -14.68 9.08 -13.25
CA ASN A 28 -15.26 10.43 -13.12
C ASN A 28 -14.48 11.34 -12.16
N GLY A 29 -13.27 10.96 -11.75
CA GLY A 29 -12.42 11.77 -10.87
C GLY A 29 -12.99 11.98 -9.46
N LYS A 30 -13.84 11.05 -8.98
CA LYS A 30 -14.52 11.13 -7.68
C LYS A 30 -13.77 10.41 -6.56
N ALA A 31 -12.73 9.63 -6.90
CA ALA A 31 -11.97 8.91 -5.90
C ALA A 31 -10.97 9.82 -5.21
N THR A 32 -11.08 9.92 -3.88
CA THR A 32 -9.97 10.28 -3.01
C THR A 32 -9.43 8.97 -2.45
N PHE A 33 -8.22 8.59 -2.85
CA PHE A 33 -7.69 7.27 -2.59
C PHE A 33 -6.31 7.31 -1.96
N TYR A 34 -5.94 6.28 -1.22
CA TYR A 34 -4.59 6.18 -0.69
C TYR A 34 -3.88 4.88 -1.09
N ILE A 35 -2.56 4.97 -1.12
CA ILE A 35 -1.64 3.84 -1.17
C ILE A 35 -0.63 4.04 -0.04
N GLY A 36 -0.40 2.97 0.75
CA GLY A 36 0.58 2.96 1.83
C GLY A 36 1.94 2.44 1.39
N PHE A 37 3.00 3.05 1.92
CA PHE A 37 4.39 2.70 1.65
C PHE A 37 5.18 2.66 2.96
N ASP A 38 5.49 1.47 3.44
CA ASP A 38 6.32 1.31 4.63
C ASP A 38 7.79 1.61 4.32
N PRO A 39 8.42 2.58 5.00
CA PRO A 39 9.77 3.05 4.72
C PRO A 39 10.84 2.06 5.27
N THR A 40 10.89 0.87 4.69
CA THR A 40 11.78 -0.23 5.12
C THR A 40 13.21 -0.13 4.57
N ALA A 41 13.48 0.89 3.76
CA ALA A 41 14.79 1.26 3.24
C ALA A 41 14.79 2.76 2.92
N ASP A 42 15.97 3.32 2.66
CA ASP A 42 16.16 4.73 2.30
C ASP A 42 15.88 5.01 0.81
N SER A 43 15.31 4.07 0.08
CA SER A 43 14.84 4.24 -1.30
C SER A 43 13.64 3.37 -1.61
N LEU A 44 12.76 3.89 -2.47
CA LEU A 44 11.77 3.11 -3.19
C LEU A 44 12.47 2.22 -4.23
N HIS A 45 11.84 1.12 -4.60
CA HIS A 45 12.34 0.18 -5.60
C HIS A 45 11.28 -0.14 -6.67
N VAL A 46 11.63 -0.94 -7.67
CA VAL A 46 10.76 -1.32 -8.80
C VAL A 46 9.37 -1.81 -8.37
N GLY A 47 9.26 -2.55 -7.25
CA GLY A 47 7.94 -2.96 -6.74
C GLY A 47 7.04 -1.78 -6.34
N HIS A 48 7.62 -0.71 -5.79
CA HIS A 48 6.88 0.53 -5.49
C HIS A 48 6.58 1.35 -6.76
N PHE A 49 7.40 1.20 -7.79
CA PHE A 49 7.23 1.94 -9.05
C PHE A 49 5.87 1.65 -9.71
N MET A 50 5.40 0.41 -9.68
CA MET A 50 4.06 0.03 -10.16
C MET A 50 2.96 0.81 -9.44
N ALA A 51 3.02 0.88 -8.11
CA ALA A 51 2.04 1.61 -7.30
C ALA A 51 2.10 3.12 -7.59
N LEU A 52 3.29 3.69 -7.79
CA LEU A 52 3.45 5.10 -8.18
C LEU A 52 2.91 5.38 -9.59
N CYS A 53 3.11 4.47 -10.54
CA CYS A 53 2.54 4.58 -11.88
C CYS A 53 1.01 4.55 -11.85
N LEU A 54 0.40 3.65 -11.07
CA LEU A 54 -1.04 3.62 -10.85
C LEU A 54 -1.53 4.94 -10.24
N MET A 55 -0.89 5.37 -9.16
CA MET A 55 -1.24 6.62 -8.48
C MET A 55 -1.19 7.82 -9.42
N LYS A 56 -0.15 7.90 -10.26
CA LYS A 56 -0.01 8.95 -11.28
C LYS A 56 -1.11 8.89 -12.34
N ARG A 57 -1.44 7.71 -12.86
CA ARG A 57 -2.52 7.54 -13.84
C ARG A 57 -3.87 7.97 -13.29
N LEU A 58 -4.19 7.57 -12.07
CA LEU A 58 -5.43 7.97 -11.42
C LEU A 58 -5.47 9.48 -11.13
N GLN A 59 -4.33 10.08 -10.75
CA GLN A 59 -4.21 11.53 -10.60
C GLN A 59 -4.47 12.26 -11.93
N MET A 60 -3.88 11.78 -13.01
CA MET A 60 -4.11 12.36 -14.36
C MET A 60 -5.56 12.22 -14.83
N ALA A 61 -6.28 11.21 -14.35
CA ALA A 61 -7.72 11.03 -14.59
C ALA A 61 -8.61 11.89 -13.66
N GLY A 62 -8.02 12.79 -12.87
CA GLY A 62 -8.74 13.73 -12.01
C GLY A 62 -9.00 13.22 -10.58
N ASN A 63 -8.56 12.02 -10.23
CA ASN A 63 -8.69 11.49 -8.88
C ASN A 63 -7.63 12.10 -7.94
N LYS A 64 -7.91 12.12 -6.65
CA LYS A 64 -7.06 12.73 -5.63
C LYS A 64 -6.27 11.67 -4.85
N PRO A 65 -4.97 11.49 -5.11
CA PRO A 65 -4.15 10.54 -4.37
C PRO A 65 -3.73 11.07 -3.00
N ILE A 66 -3.67 10.17 -2.03
CA ILE A 66 -3.00 10.34 -0.75
C ILE A 66 -1.86 9.33 -0.69
N ALA A 67 -0.63 9.82 -0.67
CA ALA A 67 0.54 8.98 -0.41
C ALA A 67 0.75 8.88 1.11
N LEU A 68 0.50 7.69 1.66
CA LEU A 68 0.73 7.43 3.08
C LEU A 68 2.10 6.79 3.26
N VAL A 69 2.97 7.46 3.99
CA VAL A 69 4.24 6.87 4.42
C VAL A 69 4.03 6.23 5.80
N GLY A 70 4.32 4.94 5.90
CA GLY A 70 4.06 4.14 7.09
C GLY A 70 5.13 4.27 8.17
N GLY A 71 5.40 5.47 8.68
CA GLY A 71 6.38 5.68 9.75
C GLY A 71 6.04 4.95 11.04
N GLY A 72 4.75 4.89 11.41
CA GLY A 72 4.26 4.14 12.56
C GLY A 72 4.20 2.63 12.28
N THR A 73 3.63 2.23 11.14
CA THR A 73 3.52 0.80 10.76
C THR A 73 4.88 0.14 10.51
N ALA A 74 5.88 0.88 10.06
CA ALA A 74 7.24 0.36 9.87
C ALA A 74 7.92 -0.07 11.19
N MET A 75 7.49 0.47 12.32
CA MET A 75 7.97 0.04 13.64
C MET A 75 7.50 -1.38 14.00
N ILE A 76 6.41 -1.83 13.39
CA ILE A 76 5.80 -3.15 13.61
C ILE A 76 6.21 -4.11 12.49
N GLY A 77 6.00 -3.73 11.24
CA GLY A 77 6.30 -4.49 10.03
C GLY A 77 5.16 -5.37 9.55
N ASP A 78 4.80 -5.20 8.27
CA ASP A 78 3.75 -5.96 7.60
C ASP A 78 4.15 -7.45 7.42
N PRO A 79 3.35 -8.40 7.92
CA PRO A 79 3.57 -9.83 7.71
C PRO A 79 3.14 -10.34 6.33
N SER A 80 2.35 -9.57 5.57
CA SER A 80 1.74 -10.00 4.31
C SER A 80 2.80 -10.40 3.27
N GLY A 81 2.60 -11.58 2.65
CA GLY A 81 3.49 -12.08 1.60
C GLY A 81 4.92 -12.39 2.05
N ARG A 82 5.14 -12.64 3.34
CA ARG A 82 6.44 -12.94 3.94
C ARG A 82 6.41 -14.24 4.74
N THR A 83 7.59 -14.84 4.84
CA THR A 83 7.80 -16.06 5.65
C THR A 83 8.62 -15.81 6.91
N ASP A 84 9.32 -14.66 6.98
CA ASP A 84 10.27 -14.36 8.06
C ASP A 84 9.92 -13.05 8.77
N LEU A 85 10.26 -12.95 10.08
CA LEU A 85 10.14 -11.72 10.87
C LEU A 85 10.98 -10.60 10.26
N ARG A 86 10.44 -9.37 10.27
CA ARG A 86 11.25 -8.19 9.95
C ARG A 86 12.20 -7.87 11.08
N GLN A 87 13.40 -7.41 10.74
CA GLN A 87 14.27 -6.76 11.70
C GLN A 87 13.66 -5.41 12.10
N MET A 88 13.63 -5.15 13.40
CA MET A 88 13.16 -3.87 13.93
C MET A 88 14.18 -2.78 13.59
N MET A 89 13.68 -1.70 13.00
CA MET A 89 14.47 -0.50 12.72
C MET A 89 14.35 0.49 13.89
N THR A 90 15.36 1.34 14.06
CA THR A 90 15.28 2.43 15.04
C THR A 90 14.37 3.55 14.52
N PRO A 91 13.73 4.35 15.41
CA PRO A 91 12.92 5.50 14.99
C PRO A 91 13.67 6.48 14.08
N GLU A 92 14.95 6.71 14.34
CA GLU A 92 15.81 7.61 13.54
C GLU A 92 16.00 7.07 12.13
N THR A 93 16.24 5.76 11.98
CA THR A 93 16.34 5.10 10.67
C THR A 93 15.01 5.21 9.90
N ILE A 94 13.89 4.98 10.57
CA ILE A 94 12.56 5.09 9.97
C ILE A 94 12.33 6.53 9.50
N GLN A 95 12.63 7.54 10.33
CA GLN A 95 12.45 8.94 9.97
C GLN A 95 13.31 9.34 8.76
N HIS A 96 14.57 8.91 8.72
CA HIS A 96 15.43 9.10 7.56
C HIS A 96 14.81 8.51 6.27
N ASN A 97 14.32 7.28 6.35
CA ASN A 97 13.70 6.60 5.22
C ASN A 97 12.39 7.31 4.78
N VAL A 98 11.58 7.80 5.73
CA VAL A 98 10.38 8.61 5.46
C VAL A 98 10.74 9.84 4.60
N ASP A 99 11.80 10.56 4.97
CA ASP A 99 12.22 11.76 4.26
C ASP A 99 12.74 11.44 2.85
N CYS A 100 13.44 10.31 2.70
CA CYS A 100 13.85 9.81 1.39
C CYS A 100 12.64 9.46 0.50
N PHE A 101 11.63 8.77 1.05
CA PHE A 101 10.41 8.42 0.32
C PHE A 101 9.64 9.65 -0.14
N LYS A 102 9.44 10.63 0.75
CA LYS A 102 8.79 11.91 0.43
C LYS A 102 9.45 12.59 -0.77
N LYS A 103 10.78 12.69 -0.75
CA LYS A 103 11.55 13.30 -1.83
C LYS A 103 11.42 12.53 -3.16
N GLN A 104 11.42 11.20 -3.11
CA GLN A 104 11.32 10.38 -4.32
C GLN A 104 9.91 10.40 -4.90
N MET A 105 8.85 10.30 -4.07
CA MET A 105 7.45 10.35 -4.51
C MET A 105 7.11 11.67 -5.21
N SER A 106 7.68 12.79 -4.76
CA SER A 106 7.46 14.11 -5.36
C SER A 106 7.95 14.23 -6.81
N ARG A 107 8.74 13.28 -7.30
CA ARG A 107 9.14 13.20 -8.71
C ARG A 107 8.03 12.60 -9.60
N PHE A 108 7.12 11.84 -9.03
CA PHE A 108 6.05 11.12 -9.76
C PHE A 108 4.70 11.79 -9.59
N ILE A 109 4.37 12.19 -8.36
CA ILE A 109 3.07 12.69 -7.95
C ILE A 109 3.15 14.22 -7.80
N ASP A 110 2.15 14.89 -8.33
CA ASP A 110 1.98 16.33 -8.16
C ASP A 110 1.30 16.60 -6.82
N PHE A 111 2.09 17.05 -5.82
CA PHE A 111 1.63 17.43 -4.49
C PHE A 111 1.30 18.91 -4.35
N SER A 112 1.17 19.65 -5.44
CA SER A 112 0.68 21.03 -5.37
C SER A 112 -0.73 21.09 -4.76
N GLU A 113 -1.10 22.25 -4.26
CA GLU A 113 -2.34 22.46 -3.51
C GLU A 113 -3.57 21.86 -4.20
N GLY A 114 -4.30 21.03 -3.47
CA GLY A 114 -5.52 20.35 -3.96
C GLY A 114 -5.30 19.15 -4.87
N LYS A 115 -4.07 18.88 -5.33
CA LYS A 115 -3.76 17.80 -6.30
C LYS A 115 -3.51 16.45 -5.66
N ALA A 116 -2.73 16.42 -4.59
CA ALA A 116 -2.43 15.23 -3.82
C ALA A 116 -2.07 15.59 -2.38
N ILE A 117 -2.10 14.59 -1.50
CA ILE A 117 -1.72 14.74 -0.09
C ILE A 117 -0.62 13.73 0.22
N LEU A 118 0.36 14.13 1.01
CA LEU A 118 1.38 13.25 1.56
C LEU A 118 1.28 13.29 3.08
N VAL A 119 1.11 12.12 3.70
CA VAL A 119 0.93 11.97 5.15
C VAL A 119 1.86 10.89 5.71
N ASN A 120 2.13 10.98 7.01
CA ASN A 120 2.85 9.95 7.76
C ASN A 120 1.91 9.38 8.84
N ASN A 121 1.67 8.08 8.86
CA ASN A 121 0.79 7.48 9.86
C ASN A 121 1.36 7.50 11.29
N ALA A 122 2.65 7.79 11.47
CA ALA A 122 3.20 8.06 12.77
C ALA A 122 2.51 9.26 13.46
N ASP A 123 2.03 10.25 12.68
CA ASP A 123 1.38 11.47 13.19
C ASP A 123 0.09 11.18 13.99
N TRP A 124 -0.53 10.01 13.80
CA TRP A 124 -1.70 9.59 14.59
C TRP A 124 -1.50 8.28 15.34
N LEU A 125 -0.72 7.32 14.81
CA LEU A 125 -0.54 6.03 15.47
C LEU A 125 0.26 6.13 16.77
N MET A 126 1.22 7.05 16.85
CA MET A 126 2.10 7.19 18.01
C MET A 126 1.39 7.79 19.23
N ASP A 127 0.34 8.56 19.01
CA ASP A 127 -0.41 9.25 20.07
C ASP A 127 -1.66 8.47 20.52
N LEU A 128 -1.89 7.27 19.98
CA LEU A 128 -3.07 6.46 20.31
C LEU A 128 -2.99 5.93 21.74
N ASN A 129 -4.06 6.16 22.52
CA ASN A 129 -4.20 5.52 23.80
C ASN A 129 -4.54 4.03 23.64
N TYR A 130 -3.71 3.16 24.22
CA TYR A 130 -3.82 1.70 24.11
C TYR A 130 -5.22 1.18 24.49
N ILE A 131 -5.78 1.62 25.61
CA ILE A 131 -7.09 1.15 26.12
C ILE A 131 -8.22 1.66 25.20
N GLU A 132 -8.14 2.90 24.76
CA GLU A 132 -9.15 3.48 23.87
C GLU A 132 -9.17 2.75 22.52
N VAL A 133 -8.02 2.44 21.94
CA VAL A 133 -7.94 1.68 20.68
C VAL A 133 -8.54 0.29 20.83
N PHE A 134 -8.26 -0.43 21.92
CA PHE A 134 -8.86 -1.75 22.15
C PHE A 134 -10.38 -1.69 22.29
N ARG A 135 -10.89 -0.71 22.99
CA ARG A 135 -12.34 -0.56 23.20
C ARG A 135 -13.05 -0.08 21.94
N ASP A 136 -12.49 0.88 21.25
CA ASP A 136 -13.17 1.60 20.16
C ASP A 136 -12.92 0.99 18.78
N VAL A 137 -11.74 0.44 18.57
CA VAL A 137 -11.33 -0.20 17.29
C VAL A 137 -11.31 -1.71 17.42
N GLY A 138 -10.62 -2.24 18.42
CA GLY A 138 -10.45 -3.68 18.61
C GLY A 138 -11.76 -4.45 18.74
N ALA A 139 -12.81 -3.84 19.34
CA ALA A 139 -14.14 -4.44 19.45
C ALA A 139 -14.78 -4.78 18.08
N HIS A 140 -14.32 -4.19 16.98
CA HIS A 140 -14.82 -4.46 15.64
C HIS A 140 -14.08 -5.59 14.91
N PHE A 141 -13.01 -6.14 15.50
CA PHE A 141 -12.21 -7.22 14.94
C PHE A 141 -12.47 -8.54 15.64
N SER A 142 -12.72 -9.59 14.86
CA SER A 142 -12.83 -10.96 15.36
C SER A 142 -11.50 -11.69 15.15
N VAL A 143 -10.90 -12.19 16.23
CA VAL A 143 -9.65 -12.95 16.18
C VAL A 143 -9.77 -14.15 15.23
N ASN A 144 -10.89 -14.91 15.30
CA ASN A 144 -11.10 -16.05 14.42
C ASN A 144 -11.13 -15.66 12.94
N ARG A 145 -11.78 -14.53 12.60
CA ARG A 145 -11.81 -14.01 11.24
C ARG A 145 -10.43 -13.52 10.79
N MET A 146 -9.69 -12.85 11.66
CA MET A 146 -8.33 -12.41 11.36
C MET A 146 -7.40 -13.61 11.12
N LEU A 147 -7.43 -14.63 11.96
CA LEU A 147 -6.61 -15.84 11.80
C LEU A 147 -6.94 -16.62 10.51
N SER A 148 -8.15 -16.50 9.98
CA SER A 148 -8.50 -17.10 8.67
C SER A 148 -8.04 -16.30 7.46
N ALA A 149 -7.54 -15.07 7.68
CA ALA A 149 -7.09 -14.20 6.60
C ALA A 149 -5.80 -14.70 5.92
N GLU A 150 -5.73 -14.56 4.60
CA GLU A 150 -4.61 -15.08 3.80
C GLU A 150 -3.25 -14.49 4.22
N CYS A 151 -3.23 -13.21 4.60
CA CYS A 151 -2.00 -12.53 5.04
C CYS A 151 -1.34 -13.19 6.27
N TYR A 152 -2.08 -13.96 7.08
CA TYR A 152 -1.54 -14.63 8.26
C TYR A 152 -1.22 -16.11 8.05
N LYS A 153 -1.82 -16.79 7.08
CA LYS A 153 -1.68 -18.25 6.89
C LYS A 153 -0.22 -18.71 6.82
N GLN A 154 0.59 -18.08 5.98
CA GLN A 154 1.99 -18.44 5.81
C GLN A 154 2.83 -18.17 7.08
N ARG A 155 2.46 -17.14 7.86
CA ARG A 155 3.15 -16.81 9.11
C ARG A 155 2.75 -17.72 10.24
N MET A 156 1.51 -18.20 10.29
CA MET A 156 1.04 -19.13 11.33
C MET A 156 1.85 -20.42 11.38
N GLU A 157 2.28 -20.94 10.23
CA GLU A 157 3.10 -22.15 10.16
C GLU A 157 4.49 -21.97 10.80
N LYS A 158 5.04 -20.75 10.79
CA LYS A 158 6.36 -20.39 11.32
C LYS A 158 6.31 -19.62 12.64
N GLY A 159 5.12 -19.38 13.16
CA GLY A 159 4.88 -18.62 14.38
C GLY A 159 4.60 -17.13 14.11
N LEU A 160 3.32 -16.78 14.10
CA LEU A 160 2.84 -15.40 14.01
C LEU A 160 2.98 -14.71 15.36
N SER A 161 3.73 -13.62 15.43
CA SER A 161 3.86 -12.84 16.67
C SER A 161 2.62 -11.98 16.91
N PHE A 162 2.35 -11.64 18.19
CA PHE A 162 1.28 -10.70 18.54
C PHE A 162 1.49 -9.33 17.89
N LEU A 163 2.73 -8.92 17.73
CA LEU A 163 3.10 -7.68 17.04
C LEU A 163 2.58 -7.67 15.59
N GLU A 164 2.96 -8.69 14.80
CA GLU A 164 2.55 -8.84 13.42
C GLU A 164 1.03 -9.00 13.27
N PHE A 165 0.40 -9.69 14.23
CA PHE A 165 -1.06 -9.89 14.24
C PHE A 165 -1.84 -8.57 14.34
N ASN A 166 -1.28 -7.57 15.02
CA ASN A 166 -1.92 -6.26 15.14
C ASN A 166 -1.75 -5.35 13.91
N TYR A 167 -0.89 -5.71 12.94
CA TYR A 167 -0.65 -4.89 11.77
C TYR A 167 -1.93 -4.58 10.98
N MET A 168 -2.79 -5.58 10.76
CA MET A 168 -4.08 -5.39 10.09
C MET A 168 -4.95 -4.33 10.77
N ILE A 169 -4.96 -4.29 12.11
CA ILE A 169 -5.74 -3.31 12.87
C ILE A 169 -5.19 -1.90 12.65
N MET A 170 -3.88 -1.74 12.62
CA MET A 170 -3.23 -0.44 12.37
C MET A 170 -3.52 0.08 10.97
N GLN A 171 -3.38 -0.77 9.94
CA GLN A 171 -3.70 -0.39 8.56
C GLN A 171 -5.20 -0.09 8.37
N SER A 172 -6.06 -0.82 9.07
CA SER A 172 -7.50 -0.55 9.06
C SER A 172 -7.82 0.81 9.72
N TYR A 173 -7.11 1.13 10.79
CA TYR A 173 -7.23 2.43 11.46
C TYR A 173 -6.73 3.58 10.57
N ASP A 174 -5.65 3.38 9.82
CA ASP A 174 -5.18 4.34 8.83
C ASP A 174 -6.28 4.69 7.82
N PHE A 175 -6.95 3.68 7.26
CA PHE A 175 -8.02 3.93 6.30
C PHE A 175 -9.19 4.68 6.96
N TYR A 176 -9.59 4.27 8.15
CA TYR A 176 -10.64 4.93 8.93
C TYR A 176 -10.30 6.39 9.21
N LYS A 177 -9.06 6.68 9.62
CA LYS A 177 -8.56 8.04 9.89
C LYS A 177 -8.54 8.90 8.62
N LEU A 178 -8.01 8.36 7.53
CA LEU A 178 -8.00 9.05 6.23
C LEU A 178 -9.41 9.31 5.68
N PHE A 179 -10.33 8.37 5.92
CA PHE A 179 -11.74 8.56 5.55
C PHE A 179 -12.36 9.75 6.27
N GLN A 180 -12.11 9.86 7.59
CA GLN A 180 -12.66 10.94 8.41
C GLN A 180 -12.02 12.30 8.08
N ASP A 181 -10.70 12.34 7.99
CA ASP A 181 -9.95 13.61 7.91
C ASP A 181 -9.88 14.18 6.49
N TYR A 182 -9.84 13.30 5.49
CA TYR A 182 -9.58 13.69 4.09
C TYR A 182 -10.66 13.23 3.11
N GLY A 183 -11.72 12.57 3.56
CA GLY A 183 -12.74 12.00 2.69
C GLY A 183 -12.20 10.87 1.79
N CYS A 184 -11.17 10.15 2.25
CA CYS A 184 -10.56 9.05 1.51
C CYS A 184 -11.54 7.88 1.39
N ASN A 185 -12.11 7.67 0.23
CA ASN A 185 -13.14 6.68 -0.04
C ASN A 185 -12.64 5.39 -0.68
N MET A 186 -11.34 5.33 -1.04
CA MET A 186 -10.73 4.15 -1.66
C MET A 186 -9.32 3.88 -1.14
N GLN A 187 -9.00 2.59 -1.03
CA GLN A 187 -7.64 2.10 -0.83
C GLN A 187 -7.19 1.29 -2.04
N PHE A 188 -5.97 1.52 -2.50
CA PHE A 188 -5.29 0.69 -3.49
C PHE A 188 -4.07 0.02 -2.87
N GLY A 189 -3.73 -1.17 -3.36
CA GLY A 189 -2.54 -1.90 -2.92
C GLY A 189 -2.22 -3.08 -3.84
N GLY A 190 -1.12 -3.76 -3.57
CA GLY A 190 -0.82 -5.05 -4.19
C GLY A 190 -1.80 -6.13 -3.73
N ASP A 191 -1.92 -7.22 -4.48
CA ASP A 191 -2.90 -8.27 -4.17
C ASP A 191 -2.62 -8.97 -2.82
N ASP A 192 -1.40 -8.96 -2.35
CA ASP A 192 -1.01 -9.43 -1.01
C ASP A 192 -1.61 -8.60 0.13
N GLN A 193 -2.12 -7.39 -0.15
CA GLN A 193 -2.72 -6.47 0.84
C GLN A 193 -4.24 -6.64 1.00
N TRP A 194 -4.89 -7.49 0.20
CA TRP A 194 -6.35 -7.59 0.16
C TRP A 194 -7.01 -7.74 1.53
N SER A 195 -6.51 -8.67 2.35
CA SER A 195 -7.07 -8.92 3.68
C SER A 195 -6.96 -7.71 4.61
N ASN A 196 -5.84 -6.98 4.58
CA ASN A 196 -5.64 -5.77 5.37
C ASN A 196 -6.60 -4.66 4.91
N MET A 197 -6.77 -4.51 3.60
CA MET A 197 -7.65 -3.50 3.00
C MET A 197 -9.11 -3.73 3.38
N LEU A 198 -9.57 -4.99 3.35
CA LEU A 198 -10.93 -5.36 3.79
C LEU A 198 -11.16 -5.07 5.28
N GLY A 199 -10.14 -5.17 6.11
CA GLY A 199 -10.21 -4.75 7.52
C GLY A 199 -10.61 -3.28 7.65
N GLY A 200 -10.03 -2.42 6.82
CA GLY A 200 -10.33 -0.97 6.79
C GLY A 200 -11.74 -0.66 6.29
N THR A 201 -12.17 -1.25 5.17
CA THR A 201 -13.54 -1.06 4.64
C THR A 201 -14.59 -1.51 5.66
N GLU A 202 -14.36 -2.63 6.33
CA GLU A 202 -15.27 -3.16 7.35
C GLU A 202 -15.30 -2.29 8.62
N LEU A 203 -14.16 -1.73 9.04
CA LEU A 203 -14.08 -0.81 10.17
C LEU A 203 -14.90 0.46 9.91
N ILE A 204 -14.74 1.06 8.72
CA ILE A 204 -15.50 2.24 8.29
C ILE A 204 -17.00 1.93 8.29
N ARG A 205 -17.40 0.81 7.70
CA ARG A 205 -18.80 0.38 7.66
C ARG A 205 -19.39 0.20 9.06
N ARG A 206 -18.67 -0.45 9.96
CA ARG A 206 -19.16 -0.73 11.33
C ARG A 206 -19.22 0.51 12.20
N LYS A 207 -18.25 1.40 12.10
CA LYS A 207 -18.17 2.59 12.95
C LYS A 207 -19.00 3.76 12.41
N LEU A 208 -19.05 3.96 11.10
CA LEU A 208 -19.65 5.15 10.49
C LEU A 208 -20.93 4.84 9.70
N GLY A 209 -21.26 3.56 9.45
CA GLY A 209 -22.38 3.17 8.59
C GLY A 209 -22.21 3.67 7.16
N LYS A 210 -20.96 3.84 6.68
CA LYS A 210 -20.62 4.31 5.34
C LYS A 210 -19.81 3.28 4.58
N ASP A 211 -19.89 3.34 3.27
CA ASP A 211 -19.13 2.48 2.38
C ASP A 211 -17.79 3.13 2.01
N ALA A 212 -16.76 2.30 1.96
CA ALA A 212 -15.44 2.60 1.43
C ALA A 212 -14.97 1.40 0.60
N HIS A 213 -14.14 1.65 -0.38
CA HIS A 213 -13.80 0.67 -1.41
C HIS A 213 -12.33 0.29 -1.37
N ALA A 214 -12.05 -0.91 -1.85
CA ALA A 214 -10.70 -1.43 -2.00
C ALA A 214 -10.52 -2.04 -3.39
N MET A 215 -9.38 -1.80 -4.00
CA MET A 215 -8.95 -2.42 -5.25
C MET A 215 -7.50 -2.83 -5.15
N THR A 216 -7.21 -4.08 -5.48
CA THR A 216 -5.83 -4.56 -5.58
C THR A 216 -5.37 -4.63 -7.03
N ILE A 217 -4.08 -4.43 -7.20
CA ILE A 217 -3.39 -4.64 -8.47
C ILE A 217 -2.55 -5.91 -8.42
N THR A 218 -2.41 -6.53 -9.59
CA THR A 218 -1.55 -7.70 -9.77
C THR A 218 -0.13 -7.36 -9.33
N LEU A 219 0.51 -8.30 -8.63
CA LEU A 219 1.91 -8.15 -8.27
C LEU A 219 2.79 -8.23 -9.52
N LEU A 220 3.85 -7.44 -9.55
CA LEU A 220 4.85 -7.51 -10.61
C LEU A 220 5.70 -8.77 -10.41
N LEU A 221 5.33 -9.83 -11.13
CA LEU A 221 5.98 -11.13 -11.09
C LEU A 221 6.67 -11.38 -12.44
N ASN A 222 7.76 -12.17 -12.44
CA ASN A 222 8.32 -12.72 -13.65
C ASN A 222 7.57 -14.02 -14.06
N SER A 223 7.89 -14.59 -15.22
CA SER A 223 7.32 -15.82 -15.75
C SER A 223 7.47 -17.04 -14.82
N GLU A 224 8.41 -17.01 -13.89
CA GLU A 224 8.59 -18.03 -12.84
C GLU A 224 7.72 -17.77 -11.59
N GLY A 225 6.89 -16.72 -11.57
CA GLY A 225 6.06 -16.33 -10.43
C GLY A 225 6.84 -15.66 -9.29
N LYS A 226 8.07 -15.21 -9.53
CA LYS A 226 8.87 -14.49 -8.52
C LYS A 226 8.65 -12.99 -8.61
N LYS A 227 8.57 -12.30 -7.46
CA LYS A 227 8.45 -10.84 -7.41
C LYS A 227 9.64 -10.18 -8.13
N MET A 228 9.36 -9.34 -9.14
CA MET A 228 10.36 -8.57 -9.86
C MET A 228 10.99 -7.47 -8.97
N GLY A 229 12.10 -6.90 -9.45
CA GLY A 229 12.82 -5.85 -8.74
C GLY A 229 13.87 -6.33 -7.75
N LYS A 230 14.06 -7.66 -7.64
CA LYS A 230 15.19 -8.26 -6.93
C LYS A 230 16.10 -8.95 -7.93
N THR A 231 17.39 -8.60 -7.91
CA THR A 231 18.45 -9.23 -8.71
C THR A 231 19.42 -9.95 -7.79
N ALA A 232 20.37 -10.68 -8.35
CA ALA A 232 21.48 -11.28 -7.58
C ALA A 232 22.32 -10.21 -6.82
N LYS A 233 22.26 -8.95 -7.26
CA LYS A 233 22.92 -7.80 -6.65
C LYS A 233 22.04 -7.05 -5.62
N GLY A 234 20.81 -7.49 -5.38
CA GLY A 234 19.85 -6.83 -4.50
C GLY A 234 18.65 -6.20 -5.21
N ALA A 235 18.00 -5.22 -4.58
CA ALA A 235 16.85 -4.53 -5.17
C ALA A 235 17.29 -3.55 -6.27
N VAL A 236 16.40 -3.35 -7.25
CA VAL A 236 16.53 -2.28 -8.26
C VAL A 236 15.84 -1.04 -7.70
N TRP A 237 16.64 -0.04 -7.35
CA TRP A 237 16.23 1.15 -6.62
C TRP A 237 15.79 2.28 -7.56
N LEU A 238 14.90 3.16 -7.06
CA LEU A 238 14.52 4.39 -7.75
C LEU A 238 15.47 5.56 -7.43
N ASP A 239 16.38 5.37 -6.48
CA ASP A 239 17.46 6.32 -6.19
C ASP A 239 18.58 6.15 -7.22
N PRO A 240 18.93 7.19 -8.00
CA PRO A 240 19.98 7.13 -9.00
C PRO A 240 21.39 6.90 -8.42
N GLU A 241 21.61 7.19 -7.14
CA GLU A 241 22.86 6.91 -6.44
C GLU A 241 23.02 5.42 -6.09
N LYS A 242 21.90 4.67 -6.03
CA LYS A 242 21.88 3.22 -5.72
C LYS A 242 21.76 2.35 -6.96
N THR A 243 20.97 2.77 -7.91
CA THR A 243 20.80 2.15 -9.23
C THR A 243 20.85 3.27 -10.26
N SER A 244 21.91 3.32 -11.03
CA SER A 244 22.07 4.38 -12.04
C SER A 244 20.93 4.35 -13.06
N PRO A 245 20.58 5.49 -13.71
CA PRO A 245 19.56 5.52 -14.76
C PRO A 245 19.83 4.53 -15.90
N PHE A 246 21.10 4.28 -16.21
CA PHE A 246 21.50 3.28 -17.20
C PHE A 246 21.17 1.86 -16.74
N GLU A 247 21.51 1.50 -15.50
CA GLU A 247 21.20 0.16 -14.93
C GLU A 247 19.69 -0.04 -14.80
N PHE A 248 18.95 0.99 -14.39
CA PHE A 248 17.49 0.96 -14.32
C PHE A 248 16.86 0.72 -15.71
N TYR A 249 17.34 1.43 -16.74
CA TYR A 249 16.93 1.22 -18.12
C TYR A 249 17.27 -0.18 -18.60
N GLN A 250 18.50 -0.65 -18.36
CA GLN A 250 18.93 -2.00 -18.75
C GLN A 250 18.14 -3.09 -18.05
N TYR A 251 17.75 -2.89 -16.81
CA TYR A 251 16.89 -3.83 -16.09
C TYR A 251 15.58 -4.06 -16.84
N TRP A 252 14.88 -3.02 -17.24
CA TRP A 252 13.63 -3.14 -17.98
C TRP A 252 13.83 -3.65 -19.41
N ARG A 253 14.90 -3.23 -20.07
CA ARG A 253 15.20 -3.66 -21.42
C ARG A 253 15.55 -5.14 -21.53
N ASN A 254 16.09 -5.75 -20.48
CA ASN A 254 16.51 -7.14 -20.42
C ASN A 254 15.49 -8.05 -19.69
N VAL A 255 14.26 -7.58 -19.47
CA VAL A 255 13.17 -8.44 -19.05
C VAL A 255 12.87 -9.45 -20.16
N ASP A 256 12.58 -10.70 -19.78
CA ASP A 256 12.26 -11.77 -20.74
C ASP A 256 11.02 -11.39 -21.55
N ASP A 257 11.00 -11.71 -22.84
CA ASP A 257 9.87 -11.40 -23.73
C ASP A 257 8.56 -12.02 -23.23
N SER A 258 8.62 -13.17 -22.57
CA SER A 258 7.47 -13.81 -21.91
C SER A 258 6.91 -13.03 -20.72
N ASP A 259 7.68 -12.10 -20.15
CA ASP A 259 7.27 -11.25 -19.03
C ASP A 259 6.66 -9.91 -19.49
N VAL A 260 6.61 -9.64 -20.80
CA VAL A 260 6.16 -8.35 -21.37
C VAL A 260 4.70 -8.36 -21.79
N LEU A 261 4.09 -9.50 -22.01
CA LEU A 261 2.73 -9.68 -22.56
C LEU A 261 1.67 -9.81 -21.50
#